data_48fb0c8df0330252500b1a2eb49dc948
#
_entry.id   48fb0c8df0330252500b1a2eb49dc948
#
_cell.length_a   1.000
_cell.length_b   1.000
_cell.length_c   1.000
_cell.angle_alpha   90.00
_cell.angle_beta   90.00
_cell.angle_gamma   90.00
#
_symmetry.space_group_name_H-M   'P 1'
#
loop_
_entity.id
_entity.type
_entity.pdbx_description
1 polymer ?
#
loop_
_entity_poly.entity_id
_entity_poly.type
_entity_poly.pdbx_seq_one_letter_code
_entity_poly.pdbx_strand_id
1 'polypeptide(L)'
;TAEGLEKGKTKLRYKDVEIGLVTDVALAPDASRVLVTAELVKDAKKYLVEDARFWVVRPRISGGTVSGLGTLLSGSYVGMDIGKSDKSRSEFVGLEVPPVIATGLPGREFVLHAPNIGSLDVGSPVYFRRLQAGQVSGHSLEKGGKGVSIKVFINSPYDKFVTTNTR
;
A
#
# COMPACT_ATOMS: atom_id res chain seq x y z
N THR A 1 0.75 7.51 10.66
CA THR A 1 0.65 7.26 12.12
C THR A 1 1.35 5.96 12.49
N ALA A 2 2.02 5.93 13.67
CA ALA A 2 2.74 4.75 14.20
C ALA A 2 1.98 4.08 15.37
N GLU A 3 0.68 4.33 15.50
CA GLU A 3 -0.16 3.76 16.55
C GLU A 3 -0.13 2.22 16.51
N GLY A 4 0.01 1.62 17.69
CA GLY A 4 0.09 0.16 17.86
C GLY A 4 1.45 -0.45 17.53
N LEU A 5 2.48 0.36 17.25
CA LEU A 5 3.84 -0.12 17.13
C LEU A 5 4.53 -0.13 18.50
N GLU A 6 5.16 -1.25 18.83
CA GLU A 6 5.88 -1.46 20.08
C GLU A 6 7.32 -1.91 19.81
N LYS A 7 8.26 -1.23 20.47
CA LYS A 7 9.68 -1.59 20.46
C LYS A 7 9.87 -3.03 20.93
N GLY A 8 10.64 -3.81 20.18
CA GLY A 8 10.99 -5.18 20.52
C GLY A 8 9.86 -6.22 20.34
N LYS A 9 8.66 -5.79 19.89
CA LYS A 9 7.53 -6.69 19.68
C LYS A 9 6.95 -6.62 18.26
N THR A 10 6.87 -5.41 17.70
CA THR A 10 6.29 -5.23 16.37
C THR A 10 7.20 -5.81 15.29
N LYS A 11 6.65 -6.72 14.50
CA LYS A 11 7.34 -7.42 13.43
C LYS A 11 7.22 -6.70 12.11
N LEU A 12 8.24 -6.85 11.25
CA LEU A 12 8.14 -6.51 9.83
C LEU A 12 7.80 -7.77 9.05
N ARG A 13 6.85 -7.67 8.11
CA ARG A 13 6.41 -8.79 7.28
C ARG A 13 6.36 -8.44 5.79
N TYR A 14 6.79 -9.38 4.99
CA TYR A 14 6.58 -9.40 3.55
C TYR A 14 5.86 -10.68 3.16
N LYS A 15 4.65 -10.57 2.57
CA LYS A 15 3.79 -11.72 2.20
C LYS A 15 3.66 -12.72 3.37
N ASP A 16 3.32 -12.23 4.56
CA ASP A 16 3.17 -12.99 5.80
C ASP A 16 4.45 -13.64 6.37
N VAL A 17 5.60 -13.50 5.69
CA VAL A 17 6.90 -13.94 6.20
C VAL A 17 7.49 -12.84 7.07
N GLU A 18 7.94 -13.19 8.28
CA GLU A 18 8.65 -12.29 9.16
C GLU A 18 10.06 -12.04 8.65
N ILE A 19 10.36 -10.76 8.40
CA ILE A 19 11.63 -10.30 7.81
C ILE A 19 12.41 -9.34 8.71
N GLY A 20 11.86 -8.97 9.86
CA GLY A 20 12.51 -8.05 10.78
C GLY A 20 11.67 -7.70 11.99
N LEU A 21 12.23 -6.84 12.83
CA LEU A 21 11.66 -6.41 14.11
C LEU A 21 11.85 -4.90 14.28
N VAL A 22 10.85 -4.21 14.82
CA VAL A 22 10.97 -2.81 15.25
C VAL A 22 11.85 -2.75 16.50
N THR A 23 12.94 -2.01 16.42
CA THR A 23 13.91 -1.88 17.51
C THR A 23 13.77 -0.58 18.30
N ASP A 24 13.13 0.43 17.69
CA ASP A 24 12.82 1.68 18.38
C ASP A 24 11.63 2.42 17.78
N VAL A 25 10.93 3.18 18.62
CA VAL A 25 9.82 4.07 18.23
C VAL A 25 9.98 5.38 19.00
N ALA A 26 10.24 6.47 18.33
CA ALA A 26 10.50 7.77 18.91
C ALA A 26 9.80 8.90 18.15
N LEU A 27 9.54 10.02 18.82
CA LEU A 27 9.14 11.26 18.15
C LEU A 27 10.34 11.91 17.47
N ALA A 28 10.12 12.47 16.28
CA ALA A 28 11.09 13.35 15.68
C ALA A 28 11.34 14.58 16.57
N PRO A 29 12.52 15.22 16.53
CA PRO A 29 12.84 16.37 17.40
C PRO A 29 11.84 17.54 17.25
N ASP A 30 11.24 17.70 16.09
CA ASP A 30 10.23 18.70 15.77
C ASP A 30 8.80 18.27 16.14
N ALA A 31 8.63 17.08 16.72
CA ALA A 31 7.35 16.43 17.04
C ALA A 31 6.37 16.30 15.85
N SER A 32 6.82 16.51 14.62
CA SER A 32 5.96 16.48 13.42
C SER A 32 5.63 15.06 12.96
N ARG A 33 6.45 14.09 13.33
CA ARG A 33 6.34 12.69 12.88
C ARG A 33 6.92 11.71 13.87
N VAL A 34 6.57 10.44 13.73
CA VAL A 34 7.15 9.33 14.48
C VAL A 34 8.26 8.68 13.66
N LEU A 35 9.41 8.51 14.25
CA LEU A 35 10.54 7.76 13.71
C LEU A 35 10.44 6.32 14.21
N VAL A 36 10.46 5.38 13.30
CA VAL A 36 10.43 3.95 13.59
C VAL A 36 11.73 3.34 13.08
N THR A 37 12.54 2.82 13.99
CA THR A 37 13.75 2.10 13.65
C THR A 37 13.46 0.61 13.66
N ALA A 38 13.93 -0.09 12.61
CA ALA A 38 13.72 -1.52 12.50
C ALA A 38 15.00 -2.22 12.01
N GLU A 39 15.19 -3.44 12.47
CA GLU A 39 16.26 -4.31 12.02
C GLU A 39 15.68 -5.44 11.17
N LEU A 40 16.23 -5.63 9.97
CA LEU A 40 15.85 -6.71 9.07
C LEU A 40 16.84 -7.86 9.14
N VAL A 41 16.33 -9.07 8.93
CA VAL A 41 17.17 -10.25 8.75
C VAL A 41 18.12 -10.04 7.56
N LYS A 42 19.29 -10.66 7.61
CA LYS A 42 20.36 -10.44 6.62
C LYS A 42 19.90 -10.60 5.18
N ASP A 43 19.08 -11.62 4.91
CA ASP A 43 18.61 -11.93 3.56
C ASP A 43 17.55 -10.95 3.05
N ALA A 44 16.88 -10.20 3.94
CA ALA A 44 15.89 -9.20 3.58
C ALA A 44 16.51 -7.82 3.26
N LYS A 45 17.76 -7.57 3.66
CA LYS A 45 18.42 -6.26 3.42
C LYS A 45 18.54 -5.91 1.94
N LYS A 46 18.66 -6.89 1.07
CA LYS A 46 18.70 -6.69 -0.39
C LYS A 46 17.43 -6.09 -0.98
N TYR A 47 16.31 -6.14 -0.26
CA TYR A 47 15.03 -5.58 -0.68
C TYR A 47 14.82 -4.13 -0.20
N LEU A 48 15.78 -3.56 0.56
CA LEU A 48 15.79 -2.17 0.96
C LEU A 48 16.30 -1.28 -0.19
N VAL A 49 15.41 -1.04 -1.14
CA VAL A 49 15.67 -0.23 -2.34
C VAL A 49 14.77 1.00 -2.34
N GLU A 50 15.11 2.04 -3.11
CA GLU A 50 14.50 3.37 -3.02
C GLU A 50 12.97 3.39 -3.22
N ASP A 51 12.42 2.44 -3.97
CA ASP A 51 10.99 2.28 -4.25
C ASP A 51 10.30 1.22 -3.38
N ALA A 52 10.99 0.66 -2.38
CA ALA A 52 10.36 -0.18 -1.36
C ALA A 52 9.35 0.63 -0.54
N ARG A 53 8.25 0.00 -0.16
CA ARG A 53 7.14 0.65 0.55
C ARG A 53 6.86 -0.03 1.87
N PHE A 54 6.54 0.77 2.88
CA PHE A 54 6.24 0.30 4.23
C PHE A 54 4.94 0.94 4.72
N TRP A 55 4.13 0.18 5.47
CA TRP A 55 2.89 0.67 6.09
C TRP A 55 2.59 -0.10 7.37
N VAL A 56 1.79 0.49 8.24
CA VAL A 56 1.33 -0.19 9.46
C VAL A 56 0.04 -0.94 9.17
N VAL A 57 0.04 -2.25 9.45
CA VAL A 57 -1.15 -3.10 9.36
C VAL A 57 -1.76 -3.22 10.75
N ARG A 58 -3.02 -2.82 10.86
CA ARG A 58 -3.84 -2.83 12.07
C ARG A 58 -5.17 -3.50 11.81
N PRO A 59 -5.85 -4.05 12.82
CA PRO A 59 -7.23 -4.47 12.66
C PRO A 59 -8.09 -3.25 12.31
N ARG A 60 -8.90 -3.36 11.27
CA ARG A 60 -9.86 -2.33 10.87
C ARG A 60 -11.24 -2.96 10.72
N ILE A 61 -12.23 -2.29 11.30
CA ILE A 61 -13.65 -2.63 11.13
C ILE A 61 -14.28 -1.49 10.35
N SER A 62 -14.72 -1.77 9.13
CA SER A 62 -15.37 -0.77 8.28
C SER A 62 -16.53 -1.39 7.54
N GLY A 63 -17.72 -0.77 7.64
CA GLY A 63 -18.90 -1.16 6.86
C GLY A 63 -19.32 -2.64 6.97
N GLY A 64 -19.11 -3.29 8.12
CA GLY A 64 -19.45 -4.71 8.32
C GLY A 64 -18.37 -5.69 7.85
N THR A 65 -17.25 -5.20 7.30
CA THR A 65 -16.09 -6.02 6.96
C THR A 65 -14.95 -5.80 7.96
N VAL A 66 -14.28 -6.89 8.35
CA VAL A 66 -13.10 -6.85 9.22
C VAL A 66 -11.88 -7.17 8.38
N SER A 67 -10.92 -6.25 8.34
CA SER A 67 -9.62 -6.48 7.71
C SER A 67 -8.51 -6.53 8.75
N GLY A 68 -7.40 -7.18 8.42
CA GLY A 68 -6.28 -7.34 9.36
C GLY A 68 -6.56 -8.34 10.48
N LEU A 69 -7.40 -9.36 10.26
CA LEU A 69 -7.73 -10.39 11.27
C LEU A 69 -6.50 -11.05 11.90
N GLY A 70 -5.42 -11.21 11.15
CA GLY A 70 -4.15 -11.71 11.69
C GLY A 70 -3.54 -10.84 12.78
N THR A 71 -3.95 -9.56 12.89
CA THR A 71 -3.45 -8.66 13.94
C THR A 71 -4.19 -8.80 15.27
N LEU A 72 -5.32 -9.46 15.31
CA LEU A 72 -6.08 -9.69 16.56
C LEU A 72 -5.31 -10.58 17.55
N LEU A 73 -4.53 -11.53 17.01
CA LEU A 73 -3.72 -12.45 17.83
C LEU A 73 -2.24 -12.03 17.90
N SER A 74 -1.71 -11.39 16.88
CA SER A 74 -0.27 -11.06 16.77
C SER A 74 0.07 -9.58 16.99
N GLY A 75 -0.94 -8.73 17.23
CA GLY A 75 -0.75 -7.28 17.31
C GLY A 75 -0.52 -6.63 15.93
N SER A 76 -0.37 -5.31 15.92
CA SER A 76 -0.01 -4.56 14.71
C SER A 76 1.37 -4.97 14.20
N TYR A 77 1.56 -4.95 12.89
CA TYR A 77 2.86 -5.20 12.27
C TYR A 77 3.14 -4.19 11.16
N VAL A 78 4.40 -4.08 10.76
CA VAL A 78 4.79 -3.28 9.60
C VAL A 78 4.81 -4.18 8.37
N GLY A 79 3.92 -3.90 7.42
CA GLY A 79 3.94 -4.51 6.10
C GLY A 79 5.01 -3.88 5.23
N MET A 80 5.66 -4.68 4.42
CA MET A 80 6.62 -4.25 3.42
C MET A 80 6.20 -4.74 2.04
N ASP A 81 6.43 -3.91 1.04
CA ASP A 81 6.41 -4.31 -0.37
C ASP A 81 7.77 -4.01 -0.98
N ILE A 82 8.33 -4.99 -1.69
CA ILE A 82 9.66 -4.87 -2.28
C ILE A 82 9.62 -3.99 -3.53
N GLY A 83 10.63 -3.15 -3.69
CA GLY A 83 10.80 -2.37 -4.90
C GLY A 83 11.44 -3.14 -6.05
N LYS A 84 11.64 -2.44 -7.16
CA LYS A 84 12.32 -2.94 -8.36
C LYS A 84 13.61 -2.18 -8.68
N SER A 85 13.90 -1.13 -7.91
CA SER A 85 15.11 -0.32 -8.08
C SER A 85 16.36 -1.09 -7.70
N ASP A 86 17.47 -0.77 -8.36
CA ASP A 86 18.80 -1.29 -8.01
C ASP A 86 19.51 -0.41 -6.95
N LYS A 87 18.90 0.71 -6.57
CA LYS A 87 19.49 1.66 -5.61
C LYS A 87 19.06 1.33 -4.20
N SER A 88 20.03 0.99 -3.35
CA SER A 88 19.78 0.74 -1.93
C SER A 88 19.38 2.02 -1.18
N ARG A 89 18.47 1.88 -0.23
CA ARG A 89 18.01 2.95 0.65
C ARG A 89 17.74 2.41 2.05
N SER A 90 18.02 3.23 3.07
CA SER A 90 17.79 2.87 4.48
C SER A 90 16.73 3.72 5.19
N GLU A 91 16.29 4.81 4.58
CA GLU A 91 15.28 5.72 5.13
C GLU A 91 14.07 5.78 4.23
N PHE A 92 12.89 5.56 4.79
CA PHE A 92 11.64 5.49 4.05
C PHE A 92 10.56 6.32 4.73
N VAL A 93 9.63 6.83 3.95
CA VAL A 93 8.41 7.43 4.47
C VAL A 93 7.33 6.35 4.48
N GLY A 94 6.82 6.03 5.67
CA GLY A 94 5.74 5.07 5.82
C GLY A 94 4.45 5.57 5.17
N LEU A 95 3.75 4.68 4.46
CA LEU A 95 2.45 4.97 3.88
C LEU A 95 1.38 4.95 5.00
N GLU A 96 0.45 5.89 4.94
CA GLU A 96 -0.69 5.94 5.87
C GLU A 96 -1.72 4.85 5.60
N VAL A 97 -1.79 4.38 4.35
CA VAL A 97 -2.71 3.34 3.91
C VAL A 97 -1.90 2.25 3.18
N PRO A 98 -2.21 0.97 3.40
CA PRO A 98 -1.61 -0.11 2.62
C PRO A 98 -1.74 0.13 1.12
N PRO A 99 -0.72 -0.18 0.31
CA PRO A 99 -0.88 -0.12 -1.13
C PRO A 99 -1.93 -1.15 -1.58
N VAL A 100 -2.89 -0.70 -2.36
CA VAL A 100 -3.98 -1.55 -2.86
C VAL A 100 -3.46 -2.62 -3.82
N ILE A 101 -2.32 -2.32 -4.46
CA ILE A 101 -1.66 -3.21 -5.42
C ILE A 101 -0.28 -3.55 -4.89
N ALA A 102 -0.04 -4.84 -4.67
CA ALA A 102 1.30 -5.34 -4.37
C ALA A 102 2.21 -5.23 -5.61
N THR A 103 3.47 -4.89 -5.40
CA THR A 103 4.46 -4.83 -6.48
C THR A 103 4.62 -6.20 -7.14
N GLY A 104 4.56 -6.22 -8.47
CA GLY A 104 4.73 -7.44 -9.26
C GLY A 104 3.46 -8.22 -9.58
N LEU A 105 2.27 -7.74 -9.22
CA LEU A 105 1.04 -8.32 -9.75
C LEU A 105 0.98 -8.15 -11.28
N PRO A 106 0.64 -9.22 -12.03
CA PRO A 106 0.48 -9.11 -13.46
C PRO A 106 -0.76 -8.29 -13.81
N GLY A 107 -0.59 -7.29 -14.67
CA GLY A 107 -1.63 -6.35 -15.05
C GLY A 107 -1.07 -4.99 -15.43
N ARG A 108 -1.95 -4.01 -15.64
CA ARG A 108 -1.57 -2.64 -15.99
C ARG A 108 -2.39 -1.61 -15.23
N GLU A 109 -1.75 -0.48 -14.90
CA GLU A 109 -2.42 0.69 -14.37
C GLU A 109 -2.85 1.63 -15.50
N PHE A 110 -4.08 2.10 -15.41
CA PHE A 110 -4.68 3.10 -16.30
C PHE A 110 -5.08 4.32 -15.49
N VAL A 111 -5.07 5.48 -16.13
CA VAL A 111 -5.54 6.73 -15.54
C VAL A 111 -6.81 7.15 -16.25
N LEU A 112 -7.87 7.35 -15.48
CA LEU A 112 -9.14 7.89 -15.95
C LEU A 112 -9.26 9.34 -15.49
N HIS A 113 -9.80 10.19 -16.35
CA HIS A 113 -10.10 11.58 -16.04
C HIS A 113 -11.61 11.75 -15.92
N ALA A 114 -12.06 12.32 -14.83
CA ALA A 114 -13.48 12.54 -14.56
C ALA A 114 -13.73 13.90 -13.90
N PRO A 115 -14.91 14.49 -14.06
CA PRO A 115 -15.25 15.73 -13.37
C PRO A 115 -15.32 15.58 -11.85
N ASN A 116 -15.65 14.41 -11.35
CA ASN A 116 -15.68 14.07 -9.92
C ASN A 116 -15.45 12.56 -9.72
N ILE A 117 -15.14 12.15 -8.50
CA ILE A 117 -14.89 10.74 -8.15
C ILE A 117 -16.18 9.93 -7.92
N GLY A 118 -17.31 10.60 -7.71
CA GLY A 118 -18.57 9.94 -7.36
C GLY A 118 -18.46 9.15 -6.04
N SER A 119 -18.94 7.92 -6.05
CA SER A 119 -18.90 6.99 -4.92
C SER A 119 -17.68 6.07 -4.92
N LEU A 120 -16.69 6.30 -5.81
CA LEU A 120 -15.50 5.48 -5.89
C LEU A 120 -14.52 5.85 -4.78
N ASP A 121 -13.85 4.84 -4.24
CA ASP A 121 -12.76 4.99 -3.28
C ASP A 121 -11.60 4.06 -3.68
N VAL A 122 -10.45 4.26 -3.04
CA VAL A 122 -9.31 3.37 -3.20
C VAL A 122 -9.70 1.96 -2.75
N GLY A 123 -9.49 0.97 -3.62
CA GLY A 123 -9.97 -0.40 -3.41
C GLY A 123 -11.33 -0.71 -4.04
N SER A 124 -12.07 0.28 -4.55
CA SER A 124 -13.33 0.04 -5.27
C SER A 124 -13.09 -0.94 -6.43
N PRO A 125 -13.89 -2.02 -6.54
CA PRO A 125 -13.69 -3.03 -7.56
C PRO A 125 -14.08 -2.53 -8.95
N VAL A 126 -13.33 -2.98 -9.96
CA VAL A 126 -13.65 -2.76 -11.38
C VAL A 126 -14.12 -4.08 -11.97
N TYR A 127 -15.27 -4.05 -12.63
CA TYR A 127 -15.87 -5.24 -13.21
C TYR A 127 -15.82 -5.21 -14.75
N PHE A 128 -15.53 -6.35 -15.33
CA PHE A 128 -15.73 -6.61 -16.76
C PHE A 128 -16.63 -7.84 -16.89
N ARG A 129 -17.79 -7.69 -17.54
CA ARG A 129 -18.80 -8.75 -17.68
C ARG A 129 -19.17 -9.43 -16.35
N ARG A 130 -19.32 -8.65 -15.28
CA ARG A 130 -19.60 -9.10 -13.89
C ARG A 130 -18.47 -9.88 -13.21
N LEU A 131 -17.31 -10.03 -13.84
CA LEU A 131 -16.11 -10.57 -13.21
C LEU A 131 -15.26 -9.41 -12.70
N GLN A 132 -14.74 -9.52 -11.51
CA GLN A 132 -13.82 -8.50 -10.99
C GLN A 132 -12.51 -8.53 -11.77
N ALA A 133 -12.32 -7.54 -12.61
CA ALA A 133 -11.15 -7.42 -13.48
C ALA A 133 -10.02 -6.59 -12.85
N GLY A 134 -10.33 -5.79 -11.84
CA GLY A 134 -9.35 -4.90 -11.21
C GLY A 134 -9.92 -4.11 -10.05
N GLN A 135 -9.25 -3.01 -9.72
CA GLN A 135 -9.68 -2.12 -8.65
C GLN A 135 -9.07 -0.72 -8.79
N VAL A 136 -9.70 0.26 -8.14
CA VAL A 136 -9.16 1.61 -8.03
C VAL A 136 -7.89 1.57 -7.16
N SER A 137 -6.76 2.01 -7.70
CA SER A 137 -5.47 2.04 -7.00
C SER A 137 -5.17 3.37 -6.33
N GLY A 138 -5.82 4.44 -6.75
CA GLY A 138 -5.64 5.76 -6.19
C GLY A 138 -6.46 6.81 -6.92
N HIS A 139 -6.49 8.01 -6.38
CA HIS A 139 -7.08 9.18 -7.03
C HIS A 139 -6.37 10.45 -6.58
N SER A 140 -6.45 11.47 -7.39
CA SER A 140 -5.91 12.80 -7.09
C SER A 140 -6.71 13.89 -7.78
N LEU A 141 -6.76 15.08 -7.17
CA LEU A 141 -7.33 16.25 -7.81
C LEU A 141 -6.39 16.71 -8.95
N GLU A 142 -6.95 17.05 -10.08
CA GLU A 142 -6.19 17.61 -11.19
C GLU A 142 -5.73 19.05 -10.93
N LYS A 143 -4.66 19.45 -11.59
CA LYS A 143 -4.16 20.83 -11.51
C LYS A 143 -5.27 21.80 -11.92
N GLY A 144 -5.58 22.74 -11.03
CA GLY A 144 -6.66 23.71 -11.24
C GLY A 144 -8.03 23.29 -10.73
N GLY A 145 -8.17 22.11 -10.12
CA GLY A 145 -9.40 21.69 -9.42
C GLY A 145 -10.60 21.39 -10.31
N LYS A 146 -10.40 21.29 -11.64
CA LYS A 146 -11.51 21.09 -12.60
C LYS A 146 -11.91 19.64 -12.82
N GLY A 147 -11.17 18.69 -12.26
CA GLY A 147 -11.43 17.26 -12.41
C GLY A 147 -10.59 16.44 -11.47
N VAL A 148 -10.77 15.13 -11.53
CA VAL A 148 -10.04 14.14 -10.77
C VAL A 148 -9.40 13.12 -11.72
N SER A 149 -8.17 12.75 -11.40
CA SER A 149 -7.49 11.62 -12.02
C SER A 149 -7.66 10.39 -11.12
N ILE A 150 -8.25 9.33 -11.67
CA ILE A 150 -8.52 8.08 -10.97
C ILE A 150 -7.58 7.02 -11.56
N LYS A 151 -6.72 6.46 -10.74
CA LYS A 151 -5.85 5.35 -11.12
C LYS A 151 -6.57 4.04 -10.91
N VAL A 152 -6.57 3.22 -11.94
CA VAL A 152 -7.25 1.93 -11.96
C VAL A 152 -6.26 0.85 -12.37
N PHE A 153 -6.11 -0.17 -11.55
CA PHE A 153 -5.31 -1.33 -11.90
C PHE A 153 -6.20 -2.42 -12.43
N ILE A 154 -5.89 -2.92 -13.63
CA ILE A 154 -6.57 -4.03 -14.26
C ILE A 154 -5.64 -5.23 -14.27
N ASN A 155 -6.09 -6.32 -13.66
CA ASN A 155 -5.35 -7.58 -13.57
C ASN A 155 -5.21 -8.23 -14.96
N SER A 156 -4.11 -8.91 -15.19
CA SER A 156 -3.99 -9.82 -16.32
C SER A 156 -4.90 -11.05 -16.12
N PRO A 157 -5.60 -11.56 -17.15
CA PRO A 157 -5.48 -11.17 -18.57
C PRO A 157 -6.42 -10.04 -19.01
N TYR A 158 -7.21 -9.46 -18.12
CA TYR A 158 -8.25 -8.48 -18.45
C TYR A 158 -7.68 -7.15 -18.98
N ASP A 159 -6.45 -6.81 -18.60
CA ASP A 159 -5.75 -5.60 -19.05
C ASP A 159 -5.63 -5.50 -20.58
N LYS A 160 -5.65 -6.65 -21.28
CA LYS A 160 -5.61 -6.73 -22.75
C LYS A 160 -6.91 -6.27 -23.40
N PHE A 161 -8.02 -6.26 -22.65
CA PHE A 161 -9.32 -5.81 -23.17
C PHE A 161 -9.54 -4.30 -23.03
N VAL A 162 -8.65 -3.60 -22.36
CA VAL A 162 -8.67 -2.13 -22.30
C VAL A 162 -8.06 -1.57 -23.57
N THR A 163 -8.88 -0.91 -24.37
CA THR A 163 -8.50 -0.32 -25.66
C THR A 163 -8.77 1.18 -25.65
N THR A 164 -8.35 1.88 -26.68
CA THR A 164 -8.61 3.32 -26.87
C THR A 164 -10.10 3.66 -26.94
N ASN A 165 -10.95 2.69 -27.23
CA ASN A 165 -12.41 2.85 -27.31
C ASN A 165 -13.14 2.37 -26.04
N THR A 166 -12.43 1.99 -24.99
CA THR A 166 -13.03 1.60 -23.70
C THR A 166 -13.65 2.83 -23.04
N ARG A 167 -14.91 2.71 -22.65
CA ARG A 167 -15.70 3.76 -21.99
C ARG A 167 -16.22 3.26 -20.65
#